data_ea27cffba158e0af0fb05b9099b27c57
#
_entry.id   ea27cffba158e0af0fb05b9099b27c57
#
_cell.length_a   1.000
_cell.length_b   1.000
_cell.length_c   1.000
_cell.angle_alpha   90.00
_cell.angle_beta   90.00
_cell.angle_gamma   90.00
#
_symmetry.space_group_name_H-M   'P 1'
#
loop_
_entity.id
_entity.type
_entity.pdbx_description
1 polymer ?
#
loop_
_entity_poly.entity_id
_entity_poly.type
_entity_poly.pdbx_seq_one_letter_code
_entity_poly.pdbx_strand_id
1 'polypeptide(L)'
;MISSINISSHYAEQYRKRIARTKRVEKFANDAFNFGNPVNNIEDKRFRKYLNNKEANHKHTCALRVYKGFIHVFDAFTATAITVYRVPNEYR
;
A
#
# COMPACT_ATOMS: atom_id res chain seq x y z
N MET A 1 10.09 13.72 2.07
CA MET A 1 9.54 12.95 0.95
C MET A 1 10.60 12.02 0.38
N ILE A 2 10.25 10.77 0.16
CA ILE A 2 11.18 9.79 -0.41
C ILE A 2 11.06 9.82 -1.92
N SER A 3 12.19 9.99 -2.60
CA SER A 3 12.23 10.05 -4.07
C SER A 3 12.37 8.67 -4.72
N SER A 4 12.80 7.66 -3.94
CA SER A 4 12.98 6.30 -4.45
C SER A 4 12.65 5.30 -3.36
N ILE A 5 11.76 4.35 -3.68
CA ILE A 5 11.38 3.28 -2.78
C ILE A 5 11.78 1.95 -3.42
N ASN A 6 12.20 1.00 -2.58
CA ASN A 6 12.54 -0.33 -3.06
C ASN A 6 11.27 -1.10 -3.39
N ILE A 7 11.30 -1.89 -4.45
CA ILE A 7 10.16 -2.69 -4.90
C ILE A 7 10.47 -4.16 -4.70
N SER A 8 9.68 -4.84 -3.88
CA SER A 8 9.84 -6.29 -3.74
C SER A 8 9.31 -6.98 -5.00
N SER A 9 9.83 -8.18 -5.28
CA SER A 9 9.33 -8.98 -6.40
C SER A 9 7.86 -9.33 -6.23
N HIS A 10 7.42 -9.57 -5.00
CA HIS A 10 6.02 -9.86 -4.70
C HIS A 10 5.12 -8.65 -5.00
N TYR A 11 5.54 -7.43 -4.62
CA TYR A 11 4.78 -6.23 -4.93
C TYR A 11 4.65 -6.05 -6.45
N ALA A 12 5.75 -6.20 -7.18
CA ALA A 12 5.73 -6.05 -8.63
C ALA A 12 4.80 -7.08 -9.29
N GLU A 13 4.82 -8.33 -8.79
CA GLU A 13 3.93 -9.38 -9.29
C GLU A 13 2.47 -9.04 -9.02
N GLN A 14 2.12 -8.62 -7.80
CA GLN A 14 0.76 -8.25 -7.45
C GLN A 14 0.30 -7.01 -8.21
N TYR A 15 1.20 -6.04 -8.43
CA TYR A 15 0.89 -4.87 -9.23
C TYR A 15 0.45 -5.28 -10.64
N ARG A 16 1.22 -6.16 -11.29
CA ARG A 16 0.90 -6.61 -12.65
C ARG A 16 -0.42 -7.36 -12.70
N LYS A 17 -0.73 -8.14 -11.68
CA LYS A 17 -1.97 -8.93 -11.64
C LYS A 17 -3.20 -8.07 -11.36
N ARG A 18 -3.08 -7.09 -10.47
CA ARG A 18 -4.22 -6.38 -9.90
C ARG A 18 -4.43 -4.98 -10.46
N ILE A 19 -3.39 -4.35 -10.98
CA ILE A 19 -3.45 -2.95 -11.41
C ILE A 19 -3.22 -2.83 -12.91
N ALA A 20 -2.00 -3.10 -13.38
CA ALA A 20 -1.68 -2.93 -14.79
C ALA A 20 -0.36 -3.60 -15.15
N ARG A 21 -0.23 -3.99 -16.42
CA ARG A 21 1.02 -4.53 -16.96
C ARG A 21 1.87 -3.40 -17.53
N THR A 22 2.18 -2.40 -16.70
CA THR A 22 3.00 -1.26 -17.13
C THR A 22 4.32 -1.27 -16.37
N LYS A 23 5.29 -0.51 -16.89
CA LYS A 23 6.60 -0.36 -16.25
C LYS A 23 6.58 0.75 -15.19
N ARG A 24 5.40 1.23 -14.79
CA ARG A 24 5.26 2.34 -13.84
C ARG A 24 5.08 1.90 -12.39
N VAL A 25 5.45 0.67 -12.08
CA VAL A 25 5.29 0.13 -10.73
C VAL A 25 6.05 0.98 -9.70
N GLU A 26 7.26 1.42 -10.02
CA GLU A 26 8.06 2.24 -9.11
C GLU A 26 7.41 3.59 -8.84
N LYS A 27 6.96 4.26 -9.91
CA LYS A 27 6.29 5.55 -9.75
C LYS A 27 5.03 5.42 -8.92
N PHE A 28 4.21 4.40 -9.15
CA PHE A 28 2.99 4.19 -8.41
C PHE A 28 3.27 3.91 -6.92
N ALA A 29 4.28 3.08 -6.64
CA ALA A 29 4.69 2.79 -5.27
C ALA A 29 5.22 4.05 -4.57
N ASN A 30 6.05 4.84 -5.24
CA ASN A 30 6.56 6.08 -4.69
C ASN A 30 5.43 7.07 -4.40
N ASP A 31 4.49 7.22 -5.32
CA ASP A 31 3.35 8.12 -5.14
C ASP A 31 2.48 7.64 -3.96
N ALA A 32 2.25 6.34 -3.85
CA ALA A 32 1.47 5.80 -2.74
C ALA A 32 2.16 6.03 -1.40
N PHE A 33 3.48 5.87 -1.35
CA PHE A 33 4.24 6.08 -0.12
C PHE A 33 4.21 7.54 0.31
N ASN A 34 4.34 8.46 -0.64
CA ASN A 34 4.42 9.89 -0.34
C ASN A 34 3.04 10.56 -0.21
N PHE A 35 2.04 10.14 -0.97
CA PHE A 35 0.76 10.83 -1.07
C PHE A 35 -0.43 9.98 -0.64
N GLY A 36 -0.25 8.70 -0.38
CA GLY A 36 -1.33 7.83 0.06
C GLY A 36 -1.81 8.18 1.47
N ASN A 37 -3.05 7.84 1.78
CA ASN A 37 -3.62 8.08 3.09
C ASN A 37 -3.15 7.01 4.08
N PRO A 38 -2.48 7.40 5.18
CA PRO A 38 -2.18 6.45 6.25
C PRO A 38 -3.46 6.03 6.96
N VAL A 39 -3.40 4.92 7.67
CA VAL A 39 -4.57 4.35 8.36
C VAL A 39 -5.23 5.39 9.29
N ASN A 40 -4.44 6.18 10.00
CA ASN A 40 -4.96 7.16 10.95
C ASN A 40 -5.77 8.28 10.29
N ASN A 41 -5.60 8.49 8.99
CA ASN A 41 -6.33 9.53 8.26
C ASN A 41 -7.61 9.02 7.61
N ILE A 42 -7.91 7.72 7.74
CA ILE A 42 -9.12 7.13 7.19
C ILE A 42 -10.29 7.47 8.11
N GLU A 43 -11.30 8.16 7.59
CA GLU A 43 -12.46 8.61 8.37
C GLU A 43 -13.45 7.49 8.68
N ASP A 44 -13.65 6.57 7.74
CA ASP A 44 -14.58 5.46 7.91
C ASP A 44 -14.04 4.50 8.97
N LYS A 45 -14.74 4.38 10.09
CA LYS A 45 -14.32 3.57 11.23
C LYS A 45 -14.21 2.08 10.89
N ARG A 46 -15.12 1.57 10.06
CA ARG A 46 -15.11 0.16 9.65
C ARG A 46 -13.91 -0.14 8.77
N PHE A 47 -13.64 0.74 7.82
CA PHE A 47 -12.49 0.60 6.94
C PHE A 47 -11.19 0.72 7.73
N ARG A 48 -11.11 1.68 8.64
CA ARG A 48 -9.93 1.85 9.49
C ARG A 48 -9.66 0.61 10.34
N LYS A 49 -10.71 0.01 10.91
CA LYS A 49 -10.57 -1.23 11.67
C LYS A 49 -10.06 -2.38 10.78
N TYR A 50 -10.59 -2.50 9.58
CA TYR A 50 -10.14 -3.48 8.61
C TYR A 50 -8.65 -3.29 8.30
N LEU A 51 -8.21 -2.06 8.08
CA LEU A 51 -6.82 -1.75 7.80
C LEU A 51 -5.91 -2.03 8.99
N ASN A 52 -6.35 -1.71 10.20
CA ASN A 52 -5.57 -2.01 11.40
C ASN A 52 -5.38 -3.52 11.58
N ASN A 53 -6.41 -4.30 11.33
CA ASN A 53 -6.30 -5.76 11.41
C ASN A 53 -5.35 -6.30 10.36
N LYS A 54 -5.41 -5.75 9.15
CA LYS A 54 -4.52 -6.14 8.06
C LYS A 54 -3.07 -5.78 8.36
N GLU A 55 -2.83 -4.60 8.91
CA GLU A 55 -1.51 -4.15 9.30
C GLU A 55 -0.93 -5.05 10.40
N ALA A 56 -1.74 -5.47 11.36
CA ALA A 56 -1.31 -6.34 12.46
C ALA A 56 -0.86 -7.73 11.98
N ASN A 57 -1.27 -8.15 10.79
CA ASN A 57 -0.85 -9.43 10.21
C ASN A 57 0.51 -9.36 9.52
N HIS A 58 1.08 -8.17 9.42
CA HIS A 58 2.42 -7.95 8.87
C HIS A 58 3.40 -7.64 10.00
N LYS A 59 4.69 -7.51 9.64
CA LYS A 59 5.70 -7.12 10.63
C LYS A 59 5.37 -5.75 11.22
N HIS A 60 5.74 -5.52 12.48
CA HIS A 60 5.45 -4.27 13.17
C HIS A 60 6.09 -3.03 12.50
N THR A 61 7.09 -3.23 11.65
CA THR A 61 7.69 -2.14 10.88
C THR A 61 6.89 -1.77 9.64
N CYS A 62 5.84 -2.54 9.32
CA CYS A 62 5.03 -2.30 8.13
C CYS A 62 4.01 -1.20 8.37
N ALA A 63 3.75 -0.44 7.32
CA ALA A 63 2.74 0.61 7.32
C ALA A 63 1.90 0.48 6.06
N LEU A 64 0.61 0.80 6.17
CA LEU A 64 -0.31 0.77 5.06
C LEU A 64 -0.58 2.18 4.55
N ARG A 65 -0.73 2.30 3.23
CA ARG A 65 -1.18 3.54 2.58
C ARG A 65 -2.29 3.20 1.60
N VAL A 66 -3.38 3.95 1.66
CA VAL A 66 -4.49 3.80 0.70
C VAL A 66 -4.30 4.84 -0.39
N TYR A 67 -4.17 4.39 -1.63
CA TYR A 67 -3.90 5.27 -2.75
C TYR A 67 -4.59 4.73 -4.01
N LYS A 68 -5.44 5.57 -4.61
CA LYS A 68 -6.16 5.29 -5.86
C LYS A 68 -6.90 3.95 -5.88
N GLY A 69 -7.57 3.62 -4.77
CA GLY A 69 -8.38 2.40 -4.68
C GLY A 69 -7.60 1.15 -4.34
N PHE A 70 -6.35 1.28 -3.93
CA PHE A 70 -5.50 0.15 -3.54
C PHE A 70 -4.87 0.40 -2.19
N ILE A 71 -4.65 -0.70 -1.46
CA ILE A 71 -3.97 -0.70 -0.17
C ILE A 71 -2.54 -1.17 -0.43
N HIS A 72 -1.58 -0.28 -0.17
CA HIS A 72 -0.15 -0.58 -0.35
C HIS A 72 0.47 -0.86 1.00
N VAL A 73 1.20 -1.97 1.10
CA VAL A 73 1.91 -2.34 2.32
C VAL A 73 3.38 -2.05 2.12
N PHE A 74 3.94 -1.23 3.00
CA PHE A 74 5.34 -0.84 2.95
C PHE A 74 6.05 -1.28 4.23
N ASP A 75 7.31 -1.64 4.10
CA ASP A 75 8.21 -1.71 5.25
C ASP A 75 8.83 -0.33 5.40
N ALA A 76 8.40 0.42 6.42
CA ALA A 76 8.85 1.79 6.63
C ALA A 76 10.32 1.87 7.02
N PHE A 77 10.84 0.82 7.65
CA PHE A 77 12.24 0.79 8.07
C PHE A 77 13.19 0.69 6.89
N THR A 78 12.86 -0.13 5.90
CA THR A 78 13.70 -0.34 4.72
C THR A 78 13.22 0.44 3.50
N ALA A 79 12.11 1.17 3.62
CA ALA A 79 11.47 1.88 2.50
C ALA A 79 11.21 0.95 1.32
N THR A 80 10.57 -0.20 1.60
CA THR A 80 10.31 -1.24 0.60
C THR A 80 8.81 -1.44 0.44
N ALA A 81 8.33 -1.42 -0.81
CA ALA A 81 6.96 -1.81 -1.12
C ALA A 81 6.88 -3.33 -1.11
N ILE A 82 6.04 -3.89 -0.22
CA ILE A 82 5.97 -5.33 0.02
C ILE A 82 4.88 -5.98 -0.81
N THR A 83 3.67 -5.42 -0.78
CA THR A 83 2.54 -5.97 -1.52
C THR A 83 1.48 -4.90 -1.72
N VAL A 84 0.50 -5.20 -2.58
CA VAL A 84 -0.61 -4.29 -2.86
C VAL A 84 -1.89 -5.10 -3.00
N TYR A 85 -3.00 -4.58 -2.43
CA TYR A 85 -4.32 -5.20 -2.45
C TYR A 85 -5.34 -4.20 -2.97
N ARG A 86 -6.43 -4.69 -3.57
CA ARG A 86 -7.57 -3.84 -3.88
C ARG A 86 -8.30 -3.47 -2.61
N VAL A 87 -8.79 -2.22 -2.55
CA VAL A 87 -9.72 -1.83 -1.50
C VAL A 87 -11.01 -2.63 -1.72
N PRO A 88 -11.53 -3.33 -0.70
CA PRO A 88 -12.79 -4.07 -0.86
C PRO A 88 -13.93 -3.15 -1.30
N ASN A 89 -14.84 -3.69 -2.12
CA ASN A 89 -15.94 -2.88 -2.68
C ASN A 89 -16.78 -2.20 -1.61
N GLU A 90 -16.94 -2.83 -0.46
CA GLU A 90 -17.73 -2.27 0.65
C GLU A 90 -17.12 -1.00 1.26
N TYR A 91 -15.86 -0.70 0.97
CA TYR A 91 -15.15 0.49 1.48
C TYR A 91 -14.78 1.48 0.39
N ARG A 92 -15.22 1.24 -0.81
CA ARG A 92 -14.95 2.18 -1.90
C ARG A 92 -15.92 3.34 -1.90
#